data_7cbf73c48ae092a652c0202e79ecfdcc
#
_entry.id   7cbf73c48ae092a652c0202e79ecfdcc
#
_cell.length_a   1.000
_cell.length_b   1.000
_cell.length_c   1.000
_cell.angle_alpha   90.00
_cell.angle_beta   90.00
_cell.angle_gamma   90.00
#
_symmetry.space_group_name_H-M   'P 1'
#
loop_
_entity.id
_entity.type
_entity.pdbx_description
1 polymer ?
#
loop_
_entity_poly.entity_id
_entity_poly.type
_entity_poly.pdbx_seq_one_letter_code
_entity_poly.pdbx_strand_id
1 'polypeptide(L)'
;MPKISRPKFPKGYVDNPISEVSWEHVEKRLTESINYWLCSVYPDGRPHVVPRWGAFLDGKLYYDGSPETRHARNLEKNPNVTLHLESGNDVVIMEGTSQPASKPDRDLAKRLSTSYCAKYESDG
;
A
#
# COMPACT_ATOMS: atom_id res chain seq x y z
N MET A 1 12.58 3.88 9.37
CA MET A 1 11.25 4.46 9.28
C MET A 1 11.07 5.16 7.94
N PRO A 2 9.93 5.01 7.30
CA PRO A 2 9.70 5.69 6.02
C PRO A 2 9.74 7.20 6.14
N LYS A 3 10.09 7.83 5.06
CA LYS A 3 10.09 9.28 5.00
C LYS A 3 8.66 9.79 4.82
N ILE A 4 8.26 10.73 5.66
CA ILE A 4 6.95 11.38 5.56
C ILE A 4 7.17 12.77 5.00
N SER A 5 6.36 13.14 4.02
CA SER A 5 6.43 14.47 3.43
C SER A 5 5.04 15.06 3.28
N ARG A 6 4.99 16.37 3.11
CA ARG A 6 3.76 17.12 2.87
C ARG A 6 3.66 17.49 1.40
N PRO A 7 2.45 17.59 0.86
CA PRO A 7 2.29 18.17 -0.45
C PRO A 7 2.83 19.59 -0.46
N LYS A 8 3.39 20.02 -1.59
CA LYS A 8 3.82 21.40 -1.79
C LYS A 8 2.70 22.16 -2.48
N PHE A 9 2.29 23.26 -1.89
CA PHE A 9 1.24 24.09 -2.44
C PHE A 9 1.83 25.39 -2.99
N PRO A 10 1.21 25.97 -4.03
CA PRO A 10 1.61 27.28 -4.50
C PRO A 10 1.46 28.32 -3.39
N LYS A 11 2.27 29.40 -3.48
CA LYS A 11 2.21 30.49 -2.51
C LYS A 11 0.79 31.06 -2.45
N GLY A 12 0.28 31.26 -1.24
CA GLY A 12 -1.06 31.78 -1.01
C GLY A 12 -2.17 30.74 -1.08
N TYR A 13 -1.84 29.51 -1.40
CA TYR A 13 -2.81 28.42 -1.49
C TYR A 13 -3.16 27.87 -0.10
N VAL A 14 -2.14 27.69 0.74
CA VAL A 14 -2.31 27.31 2.13
C VAL A 14 -1.40 28.18 2.96
N ASP A 15 -1.97 29.10 3.74
CA ASP A 15 -1.18 30.05 4.53
C ASP A 15 -0.73 29.48 5.85
N ASN A 16 -1.54 28.60 6.46
CA ASN A 16 -1.23 27.98 7.74
C ASN A 16 -1.17 26.47 7.57
N PRO A 17 0.04 25.90 7.43
CA PRO A 17 0.17 24.46 7.23
C PRO A 17 -0.34 23.68 8.45
N ILE A 18 -1.10 22.65 8.18
CA ILE A 18 -1.61 21.73 9.19
C ILE A 18 -0.44 20.91 9.74
N SER A 19 -0.50 20.51 11.02
CA SER A 19 0.52 19.68 11.63
C SER A 19 0.72 18.38 10.85
N GLU A 20 1.95 17.89 10.81
CA GLU A 20 2.24 16.63 10.18
C GLU A 20 1.55 15.49 10.91
N VAL A 21 1.09 14.49 10.15
CA VAL A 21 0.52 13.28 10.70
C VAL A 21 1.66 12.41 11.26
N SER A 22 1.46 11.82 12.44
CA SER A 22 2.47 10.97 13.04
C SER A 22 2.60 9.65 12.28
N TRP A 23 3.80 9.05 12.34
CA TRP A 23 4.02 7.73 11.76
C TRP A 23 3.13 6.67 12.40
N GLU A 24 2.88 6.77 13.71
CA GLU A 24 2.01 5.84 14.41
C GLU A 24 0.59 5.86 13.85
N HIS A 25 0.09 7.04 13.50
CA HIS A 25 -1.23 7.16 12.88
C HIS A 25 -1.25 6.49 11.49
N VAL A 26 -0.23 6.74 10.69
CA VAL A 26 -0.11 6.14 9.36
C VAL A 26 -0.02 4.62 9.46
N GLU A 27 0.81 4.14 10.36
CA GLU A 27 0.98 2.70 10.57
C GLU A 27 -0.32 2.04 11.02
N LYS A 28 -1.07 2.68 11.90
CA LYS A 28 -2.37 2.19 12.33
C LYS A 28 -3.34 2.09 11.15
N ARG A 29 -3.38 3.13 10.32
CA ARG A 29 -4.23 3.14 9.15
C ARG A 29 -3.86 2.04 8.17
N LEU A 30 -2.56 1.85 7.94
CA LEU A 30 -2.08 0.79 7.05
C LEU A 30 -2.42 -0.61 7.60
N THR A 31 -2.31 -0.79 8.91
CA THR A 31 -2.60 -2.07 9.55
C THR A 31 -4.08 -2.42 9.50
N GLU A 32 -4.94 -1.45 9.68
CA GLU A 32 -6.39 -1.67 9.79
C GLU A 32 -7.13 -1.63 8.45
N SER A 33 -6.51 -1.16 7.40
CA SER A 33 -7.17 -0.99 6.11
C SER A 33 -7.60 -2.34 5.52
N ILE A 34 -8.77 -2.35 4.90
CA ILE A 34 -9.31 -3.54 4.22
C ILE A 34 -8.82 -3.59 2.79
N ASN A 35 -8.86 -2.45 2.10
CA ASN A 35 -8.44 -2.37 0.72
C ASN A 35 -7.22 -1.48 0.57
N TYR A 36 -6.29 -1.94 -0.25
CA TYR A 36 -5.10 -1.19 -0.61
C TYR A 36 -5.14 -0.99 -2.12
N TRP A 37 -5.18 0.25 -2.55
CA TRP A 37 -5.23 0.58 -3.98
C TRP A 37 -3.82 0.57 -4.54
N LEU A 38 -3.57 -0.39 -5.40
CA LEU A 38 -2.24 -0.62 -5.98
C LEU A 38 -2.18 -0.03 -7.37
N CYS A 39 -1.26 0.91 -7.56
CA CYS A 39 -1.06 1.60 -8.83
C CYS A 39 0.25 1.12 -9.45
N SER A 40 0.17 0.62 -10.66
CA SER A 40 1.32 0.16 -11.43
C SER A 40 1.25 0.72 -12.85
N VAL A 41 2.19 0.37 -13.70
CA VAL A 41 2.27 0.95 -15.05
C VAL A 41 2.30 -0.16 -16.07
N TYR A 42 1.43 -0.07 -17.08
CA TYR A 42 1.52 -0.93 -18.26
C TYR A 42 2.84 -0.71 -18.98
N PRO A 43 3.30 -1.71 -19.76
CA PRO A 43 4.55 -1.53 -20.52
C PRO A 43 4.56 -0.33 -21.46
N ASP A 44 3.39 0.12 -21.92
CA ASP A 44 3.28 1.29 -22.80
C ASP A 44 3.14 2.62 -22.03
N GLY A 45 3.27 2.59 -20.70
CA GLY A 45 3.24 3.79 -19.89
C GLY A 45 1.89 4.18 -19.33
N ARG A 46 0.82 3.47 -19.68
CA ARG A 46 -0.50 3.77 -19.11
C ARG A 46 -0.55 3.37 -17.65
N PRO A 47 -1.14 4.21 -16.79
CA PRO A 47 -1.31 3.83 -15.38
C PRO A 47 -2.40 2.78 -15.22
N HIS A 48 -2.22 1.92 -14.21
CA HIS A 48 -3.15 0.88 -13.85
C HIS A 48 -3.38 0.95 -12.34
N VAL A 49 -4.64 0.84 -11.92
CA VAL A 49 -4.97 0.87 -10.49
C VAL A 49 -5.99 -0.21 -10.18
N VAL A 50 -5.80 -0.90 -9.08
CA VAL A 50 -6.69 -1.99 -8.65
C VAL A 50 -6.66 -2.09 -7.13
N PRO A 51 -7.81 -2.36 -6.47
CA PRO A 51 -7.80 -2.60 -5.04
C PRO A 51 -7.34 -4.02 -4.75
N ARG A 52 -6.55 -4.17 -3.68
CA ARG A 52 -6.06 -5.48 -3.24
C ARG A 52 -6.26 -5.63 -1.74
N TRP A 53 -6.51 -6.85 -1.32
CA TRP A 53 -6.43 -7.20 0.08
C TRP A 53 -4.97 -7.37 0.45
N GLY A 54 -4.63 -7.06 1.69
CA GLY A 54 -3.24 -7.15 2.11
C GLY A 54 -3.06 -7.13 3.61
N ALA A 55 -1.83 -7.25 4.02
CA ALA A 55 -1.42 -7.17 5.41
C ALA A 55 -0.17 -6.32 5.53
N PHE A 56 -0.19 -5.36 6.44
CA PHE A 56 0.96 -4.51 6.71
C PHE A 56 1.67 -5.02 7.96
N LEU A 57 2.87 -5.57 7.77
CA LEU A 57 3.66 -6.16 8.84
C LEU A 57 5.12 -5.72 8.71
N ASP A 58 5.71 -5.32 9.82
CA ASP A 58 7.14 -4.97 9.89
C ASP A 58 7.55 -3.93 8.85
N GLY A 59 6.70 -2.94 8.62
CA GLY A 59 6.98 -1.86 7.69
C GLY A 59 6.83 -2.23 6.22
N LYS A 60 6.26 -3.39 5.93
CA LYS A 60 6.06 -3.86 4.56
C LYS A 60 4.61 -4.25 4.34
N LEU A 61 4.12 -4.02 3.13
CA LEU A 61 2.81 -4.48 2.74
C LEU A 61 2.94 -5.77 1.94
N TYR A 62 2.21 -6.77 2.38
CA TYR A 62 2.10 -8.06 1.69
C TYR A 62 0.72 -8.18 1.08
N TYR A 63 0.64 -8.59 -0.17
CA TYR A 63 -0.65 -8.80 -0.84
C TYR A 63 -0.55 -10.00 -1.77
N ASP A 64 -1.69 -10.62 -2.01
CA ASP A 64 -1.76 -11.76 -2.92
C ASP A 64 -1.97 -11.29 -4.34
N GLY A 65 -1.41 -12.05 -5.26
CA GLY A 65 -1.66 -11.82 -6.66
C GLY A 65 -1.13 -12.98 -7.48
N SER A 66 -1.99 -13.56 -8.30
CA SER A 66 -1.52 -14.54 -9.25
C SER A 66 -0.55 -13.88 -10.24
N PRO A 67 0.52 -14.58 -10.66
CA PRO A 67 1.44 -14.04 -11.67
C PRO A 67 0.75 -13.65 -12.97
N GLU A 68 -0.46 -14.16 -13.19
CA GLU A 68 -1.21 -13.89 -14.41
C GLU A 68 -2.01 -12.58 -14.37
N THR A 69 -2.12 -11.94 -13.19
CA THR A 69 -2.87 -10.70 -13.08
C THR A 69 -2.15 -9.56 -13.79
N ARG A 70 -2.91 -8.54 -14.20
CA ARG A 70 -2.33 -7.41 -14.90
C ARG A 70 -1.29 -6.68 -14.04
N HIS A 71 -1.60 -6.46 -12.75
CA HIS A 71 -0.64 -5.77 -11.89
C HIS A 71 0.64 -6.58 -11.69
N ALA A 72 0.55 -7.90 -11.55
CA ALA A 72 1.73 -8.73 -11.39
C ALA A 72 2.61 -8.67 -12.64
N ARG A 73 1.99 -8.73 -13.82
CA ARG A 73 2.71 -8.63 -15.10
C ARG A 73 3.34 -7.26 -15.29
N ASN A 74 2.63 -6.21 -14.88
CA ASN A 74 3.19 -4.85 -14.91
C ASN A 74 4.44 -4.76 -14.04
N LEU A 75 4.40 -5.32 -12.84
CA LEU A 75 5.49 -5.22 -11.87
C LEU A 75 6.72 -6.04 -12.27
N GLU A 76 6.56 -7.07 -13.08
CA GLU A 76 7.71 -7.77 -13.65
C GLU A 76 8.55 -6.85 -14.53
N LYS A 77 7.91 -5.97 -15.28
CA LYS A 77 8.58 -5.05 -16.17
C LYS A 77 9.03 -3.78 -15.46
N ASN A 78 8.22 -3.30 -14.52
CA ASN A 78 8.50 -2.06 -13.80
C ASN A 78 8.04 -2.24 -12.36
N PRO A 79 8.96 -2.47 -11.42
CA PRO A 79 8.58 -2.74 -10.03
C PRO A 79 8.14 -1.51 -9.25
N ASN A 80 8.24 -0.32 -9.82
CA ASN A 80 7.82 0.90 -9.16
C ASN A 80 6.30 0.90 -8.99
N VAL A 81 5.86 1.27 -7.79
CA VAL A 81 4.46 1.18 -7.40
C VAL A 81 4.10 2.32 -6.49
N THR A 82 2.85 2.76 -6.61
CA THR A 82 2.24 3.65 -5.63
C THR A 82 1.06 2.91 -5.04
N LEU A 83 0.91 3.02 -3.74
CA LEU A 83 -0.19 2.39 -3.03
C LEU A 83 -0.87 3.44 -2.18
N HIS A 84 -2.22 3.44 -2.15
CA HIS A 84 -2.94 4.38 -1.30
C HIS A 84 -4.14 3.72 -0.64
N LEU A 85 -4.58 4.32 0.46
CA LEU A 85 -5.78 3.91 1.15
C LEU A 85 -7.00 4.68 0.59
N GLU A 86 -8.19 4.35 1.09
CA GLU A 86 -9.42 4.84 0.48
C GLU A 86 -9.82 6.25 0.87
N SER A 87 -9.43 6.71 2.06
CA SER A 87 -9.88 8.03 2.52
C SER A 87 -9.18 9.17 1.79
N GLY A 88 -9.97 10.05 1.20
CA GLY A 88 -9.47 11.30 0.64
C GLY A 88 -9.32 12.41 1.68
N ASN A 89 -9.80 12.18 2.91
CA ASN A 89 -9.72 13.16 3.99
C ASN A 89 -8.59 12.88 4.95
N ASP A 90 -8.17 11.64 5.04
CA ASP A 90 -7.02 11.22 5.85
C ASP A 90 -6.14 10.39 4.93
N VAL A 91 -5.43 11.05 4.06
CA VAL A 91 -4.73 10.46 2.93
C VAL A 91 -3.46 9.75 3.38
N VAL A 92 -3.30 8.51 2.93
CA VAL A 92 -2.06 7.76 3.06
C VAL A 92 -1.67 7.25 1.69
N ILE A 93 -0.51 7.66 1.22
CA ILE A 93 0.06 7.26 -0.08
C ILE A 93 1.47 6.77 0.17
N MET A 94 1.76 5.57 -0.31
CA MET A 94 3.10 4.98 -0.21
C MET A 94 3.68 4.80 -1.60
N GLU A 95 4.92 5.23 -1.78
CA GLU A 95 5.66 5.02 -3.01
C GLU A 95 6.81 4.06 -2.72
N GLY A 96 7.05 3.14 -3.63
CA GLY A 96 8.12 2.18 -3.43
C GLY A 96 8.23 1.19 -4.57
N THR A 97 8.74 0.01 -4.25
CA THR A 97 8.87 -1.07 -5.21
C THR A 97 8.18 -2.32 -4.70
N SER A 98 7.66 -3.11 -5.64
CA SER A 98 7.01 -4.37 -5.33
C SER A 98 7.74 -5.50 -6.03
N GLN A 99 7.98 -6.58 -5.30
CA GLN A 99 8.70 -7.74 -5.81
C GLN A 99 8.00 -9.01 -5.33
N PRO A 100 8.09 -10.09 -6.13
CA PRO A 100 7.61 -11.38 -5.65
C PRO A 100 8.36 -11.74 -4.37
N ALA A 101 7.63 -12.06 -3.31
CA ALA A 101 8.26 -12.48 -2.08
C ALA A 101 8.72 -13.93 -2.20
N SER A 102 9.85 -14.24 -1.60
CA SER A 102 10.23 -15.65 -1.43
C SER A 102 9.20 -16.31 -0.51
N LYS A 103 9.15 -17.64 -0.55
CA LYS A 103 8.24 -18.38 0.31
C LYS A 103 8.43 -17.93 1.76
N PRO A 104 7.38 -17.47 2.46
CA PRO A 104 7.54 -17.00 3.82
C PRO A 104 7.94 -18.12 4.77
N ASP A 105 8.73 -17.77 5.80
CA ASP A 105 9.03 -18.72 6.85
C ASP A 105 7.77 -18.99 7.68
N ARG A 106 7.87 -19.95 8.59
CA ARG A 106 6.72 -20.39 9.38
C ARG A 106 6.13 -19.26 10.22
N ASP A 107 6.98 -18.43 10.81
CA ASP A 107 6.51 -17.32 11.64
C ASP A 107 5.78 -16.26 10.81
N LEU A 108 6.37 -15.86 9.70
CA LEU A 108 5.74 -14.88 8.81
C LEU A 108 4.44 -15.41 8.22
N ALA A 109 4.41 -16.66 7.79
CA ALA A 109 3.21 -17.27 7.25
C ALA A 109 2.08 -17.27 8.28
N LYS A 110 2.39 -17.57 9.54
CA LYS A 110 1.41 -17.56 10.62
C LYS A 110 0.88 -16.15 10.88
N ARG A 111 1.77 -15.17 10.92
CA ARG A 111 1.38 -13.77 11.13
C ARG A 111 0.53 -13.24 10.00
N LEU A 112 0.85 -13.57 8.75
CA LEU A 112 0.05 -13.18 7.60
C LEU A 112 -1.34 -13.82 7.68
N SER A 113 -1.42 -15.10 7.99
CA SER A 113 -2.69 -15.80 8.12
C SER A 113 -3.55 -15.18 9.22
N THR A 114 -2.96 -14.87 10.36
CA THR A 114 -3.67 -14.24 11.47
C THR A 114 -4.22 -12.87 11.06
N SER A 115 -3.42 -12.07 10.39
CA SER A 115 -3.84 -10.75 9.94
C SER A 115 -4.99 -10.82 8.93
N TYR A 116 -4.89 -11.72 7.97
CA TYR A 116 -5.94 -11.91 6.96
C TYR A 116 -7.24 -12.38 7.59
N CYS A 117 -7.17 -13.35 8.49
CA CYS A 117 -8.37 -13.84 9.17
C CYS A 117 -9.05 -12.76 9.98
N ALA A 118 -8.28 -11.94 10.68
CA ALA A 118 -8.82 -10.86 11.48
C ALA A 118 -9.56 -9.82 10.65
N LYS A 119 -9.10 -9.56 9.42
CA LYS A 119 -9.67 -8.51 8.58
C LYS A 119 -10.73 -9.01 7.60
N TYR A 120 -10.57 -10.21 7.06
CA TYR A 120 -11.35 -10.64 5.90
C TYR A 120 -12.25 -11.84 6.15
N GLU A 121 -12.15 -12.48 7.31
CA GLU A 121 -12.92 -13.68 7.58
C GLU A 121 -14.42 -13.45 7.53
N SER A 122 -14.88 -12.30 8.02
CA SER A 122 -16.30 -11.98 8.03
C SER A 122 -16.83 -11.56 6.65
N ASP A 123 -15.95 -11.19 5.74
CA ASP A 123 -16.32 -10.71 4.40
C ASP A 123 -16.07 -11.77 3.32
N GLY A 124 -15.41 -12.81 3.70
CA GLY A 124 -15.00 -13.85 2.78
C GLY A 124 -15.93 -14.99 2.71
#